data_5e2835e932b3a33cefb8b077e891d91c
#
_entry.id   5e2835e932b3a33cefb8b077e891d91c
#
_cell.length_a   1.000
_cell.length_b   1.000
_cell.length_c   1.000
_cell.angle_alpha   90.00
_cell.angle_beta   90.00
_cell.angle_gamma   90.00
#
_symmetry.space_group_name_H-M   'P 1'
#
loop_
_entity.id
_entity.type
_entity.pdbx_description
1 polymer ?
#
loop_
_entity_poly.entity_id
_entity_poly.type
_entity_poly.pdbx_seq_one_letter_code
_entity_poly.pdbx_strand_id
1 'polypeptide(L)'
;GFRSHVSGSINLELEKLIDRKLLRFMSSAAAYGYLAALEAISMSGLNEDDLDSPKTGIVAGSGGASSQSQIIASDIAREKSPKRIGPYAVTKTMGSTVSAILGTALKIKGVNYSISSACSTSAHCIGHAAELIQSGKQDIVIAGGAEDEHWTSSSMFDSMGALSSSKNNLPETASRPFDKERDGFVISGGAGIVILESEEHAKNRNASILAELTGYFANSDGYDLSLIHI
;
A
#
# COMPACT_ATOMS: atom_id res chain seq x y z
N GLY A 1 -2.38 -29.38 0.72
CA GLY A 1 -1.36 -28.35 0.60
C GLY A 1 -1.78 -27.29 -0.39
N PHE A 2 -1.01 -26.23 -0.55
CA PHE A 2 -1.21 -25.21 -1.57
C PHE A 2 -1.04 -25.81 -2.98
N ARG A 3 -1.81 -25.31 -3.96
CA ARG A 3 -1.61 -25.56 -5.37
C ARG A 3 -0.49 -24.70 -5.94
N SER A 4 -0.45 -23.43 -5.57
CA SER A 4 0.63 -22.49 -5.89
C SER A 4 1.76 -22.59 -4.85
N HIS A 5 3.01 -22.69 -5.31
CA HIS A 5 4.21 -22.70 -4.47
C HIS A 5 5.11 -21.48 -4.73
N VAL A 6 4.57 -20.47 -5.41
CA VAL A 6 5.32 -19.26 -5.79
C VAL A 6 4.75 -18.02 -5.12
N SER A 7 5.64 -17.13 -4.69
CA SER A 7 5.30 -15.81 -4.16
C SER A 7 6.39 -14.79 -4.46
N GLY A 8 6.03 -13.52 -4.51
CA GLY A 8 6.98 -12.40 -4.64
C GLY A 8 7.36 -11.87 -3.27
N SER A 9 8.24 -12.56 -2.57
CA SER A 9 8.68 -12.18 -1.22
C SER A 9 9.63 -11.00 -1.24
N ILE A 10 9.49 -10.12 -0.25
CA ILE A 10 10.38 -8.98 -0.03
C ILE A 10 11.44 -9.37 1.00
N ASN A 11 12.69 -9.29 0.62
CA ASN A 11 13.83 -9.55 1.51
C ASN A 11 14.43 -8.22 2.00
N LEU A 12 13.76 -7.57 2.96
CA LEU A 12 14.23 -6.36 3.62
C LEU A 12 14.35 -6.58 5.13
N GLU A 13 15.48 -6.18 5.71
CA GLU A 13 15.69 -6.14 7.15
C GLU A 13 15.14 -4.82 7.71
N LEU A 14 13.82 -4.76 7.91
CA LEU A 14 13.10 -3.54 8.33
C LEU A 14 13.67 -2.91 9.61
N GLU A 15 14.19 -3.72 10.53
CA GLU A 15 14.80 -3.28 11.78
C GLU A 15 16.10 -2.48 11.57
N LYS A 16 16.75 -2.64 10.42
CA LYS A 16 17.93 -1.85 10.04
C LYS A 16 17.57 -0.57 9.29
N LEU A 17 16.38 -0.51 8.69
CA LEU A 17 15.96 0.58 7.81
C LEU A 17 15.05 1.58 8.53
N ILE A 18 14.35 1.17 9.58
CA ILE A 18 13.35 1.97 10.27
C ILE A 18 13.65 2.02 11.77
N ASP A 19 13.56 3.23 12.36
CA ASP A 19 13.72 3.39 13.81
C ASP A 19 12.78 2.46 14.58
N ARG A 20 13.29 1.76 15.57
CA ARG A 20 12.55 0.77 16.37
C ARG A 20 11.32 1.36 17.06
N LYS A 21 11.37 2.64 17.47
CA LYS A 21 10.23 3.29 18.14
C LYS A 21 9.07 3.53 17.18
N LEU A 22 9.35 3.64 15.89
CA LEU A 22 8.35 3.79 14.85
C LEU A 22 7.88 2.42 14.33
N LEU A 23 8.81 1.51 14.04
CA LEU A 23 8.54 0.18 13.48
C LEU A 23 7.58 -0.66 14.35
N ARG A 24 7.60 -0.49 15.67
CA ARG A 24 6.68 -1.22 16.57
C ARG A 24 5.20 -0.98 16.32
N PHE A 25 4.85 0.14 15.67
CA PHE A 25 3.47 0.48 15.30
C PHE A 25 3.09 -0.01 13.91
N MET A 26 4.07 -0.41 13.09
CA MET A 26 3.90 -0.74 11.69
C MET A 26 3.57 -2.22 11.47
N SER A 27 2.66 -2.50 10.56
CA SER A 27 2.61 -3.76 9.82
C SER A 27 3.68 -3.75 8.73
N SER A 28 3.96 -4.90 8.11
CA SER A 28 4.89 -4.96 6.96
C SER A 28 4.44 -4.05 5.83
N ALA A 29 3.15 -4.04 5.47
CA ALA A 29 2.59 -3.13 4.48
C ALA A 29 2.88 -1.65 4.83
N ALA A 30 2.62 -1.24 6.08
CA ALA A 30 2.89 0.14 6.51
C ALA A 30 4.38 0.48 6.49
N ALA A 31 5.25 -0.47 6.81
CA ALA A 31 6.71 -0.30 6.75
C ALA A 31 7.20 -0.14 5.30
N TYR A 32 6.70 -0.96 4.37
CA TYR A 32 7.01 -0.80 2.95
C TYR A 32 6.51 0.54 2.42
N GLY A 33 5.27 0.93 2.76
CA GLY A 33 4.71 2.23 2.41
C GLY A 33 5.54 3.39 2.93
N TYR A 34 6.06 3.28 4.15
CA TYR A 34 6.93 4.30 4.74
C TYR A 34 8.26 4.44 4.00
N LEU A 35 8.93 3.32 3.69
CA LEU A 35 10.18 3.35 2.92
C LEU A 35 9.99 3.91 1.51
N ALA A 36 8.93 3.48 0.82
CA ALA A 36 8.59 4.01 -0.51
C ALA A 36 8.24 5.51 -0.46
N ALA A 37 7.56 5.98 0.60
CA ALA A 37 7.26 7.40 0.76
C ALA A 37 8.52 8.24 1.00
N LEU A 38 9.48 7.76 1.79
CA LEU A 38 10.76 8.43 1.98
C LEU A 38 11.54 8.56 0.67
N GLU A 39 11.55 7.50 -0.14
CA GLU A 39 12.19 7.53 -1.46
C GLU A 39 11.48 8.52 -2.40
N ALA A 40 10.15 8.48 -2.48
CA ALA A 40 9.37 9.40 -3.30
C ALA A 40 9.57 10.88 -2.90
N ILE A 41 9.60 11.17 -1.59
CA ILE A 41 9.89 12.51 -1.06
C ILE A 41 11.30 12.95 -1.46
N SER A 42 12.29 12.08 -1.29
CA SER A 42 13.67 12.36 -1.69
C SER A 42 13.79 12.65 -3.18
N MET A 43 13.12 11.85 -4.02
CA MET A 43 13.12 12.04 -5.49
C MET A 43 12.41 13.32 -5.91
N SER A 44 11.35 13.72 -5.20
CA SER A 44 10.56 14.92 -5.53
C SER A 44 11.29 16.22 -5.16
N GLY A 45 12.27 16.16 -4.26
CA GLY A 45 12.96 17.34 -3.73
C GLY A 45 12.10 18.22 -2.83
N LEU A 46 11.03 17.69 -2.24
CA LEU A 46 10.23 18.39 -1.22
C LEU A 46 11.08 18.64 0.02
N ASN A 47 10.95 19.83 0.59
CA ASN A 47 11.62 20.22 1.83
C ASN A 47 10.69 20.08 3.05
N GLU A 48 11.20 20.39 4.24
CA GLU A 48 10.43 20.28 5.49
C GLU A 48 9.23 21.25 5.52
N ASP A 49 9.35 22.45 4.97
CA ASP A 49 8.25 23.43 4.94
C ASP A 49 7.11 22.94 4.01
N ASP A 50 7.44 22.30 2.88
CA ASP A 50 6.48 21.70 1.98
C ASP A 50 5.69 20.58 2.72
N LEU A 51 6.38 19.75 3.48
CA LEU A 51 5.76 18.65 4.25
C LEU A 51 4.94 19.14 5.43
N ASP A 52 5.39 20.21 6.12
CA ASP A 52 4.70 20.79 7.30
C ASP A 52 3.47 21.65 6.92
N SER A 53 3.23 21.85 5.64
CA SER A 53 2.11 22.63 5.13
C SER A 53 0.76 21.93 5.37
N PRO A 54 -0.31 22.64 5.78
CA PRO A 54 -1.66 22.11 5.82
C PRO A 54 -2.22 21.81 4.41
N LYS A 55 -1.52 22.23 3.36
CA LYS A 55 -1.82 21.92 1.96
C LYS A 55 -1.11 20.66 1.45
N THR A 56 -0.34 19.97 2.30
CA THR A 56 0.28 18.68 2.00
C THR A 56 -0.48 17.58 2.71
N GLY A 57 -1.06 16.66 1.94
CA GLY A 57 -1.91 15.57 2.42
C GLY A 57 -1.37 14.18 2.09
N ILE A 58 -2.06 13.17 2.60
CA ILE A 58 -1.82 11.75 2.32
C ILE A 58 -3.13 11.07 1.95
N VAL A 59 -3.12 10.35 0.83
CA VAL A 59 -4.15 9.37 0.46
C VAL A 59 -3.45 8.08 0.07
N ALA A 60 -3.34 7.15 1.01
CA ALA A 60 -2.63 5.90 0.78
C ALA A 60 -3.31 4.75 1.51
N GLY A 61 -3.41 3.59 0.87
CA GLY A 61 -4.19 2.48 1.40
C GLY A 61 -3.54 1.12 1.24
N SER A 62 -4.27 0.10 1.69
CA SER A 62 -3.96 -1.32 1.53
C SER A 62 -5.26 -2.05 1.24
N GLY A 63 -5.21 -3.06 0.38
CA GLY A 63 -6.36 -3.91 0.08
C GLY A 63 -6.72 -4.85 1.23
N GLY A 64 -5.71 -5.32 1.98
CA GLY A 64 -5.86 -6.33 3.01
C GLY A 64 -5.33 -5.96 4.41
N ALA A 65 -4.78 -4.77 4.61
CA ALA A 65 -4.07 -4.38 5.83
C ALA A 65 -2.99 -5.43 6.22
N SER A 66 -3.03 -6.03 7.41
CA SER A 66 -2.06 -7.07 7.80
C SER A 66 -2.75 -8.30 8.38
N SER A 67 -2.88 -9.33 7.58
CA SER A 67 -3.37 -10.65 8.01
C SER A 67 -2.40 -11.31 9.00
N GLN A 68 -1.11 -11.14 8.84
CA GLN A 68 -0.10 -11.62 9.79
C GLN A 68 -0.31 -11.05 11.19
N SER A 69 -0.44 -9.73 11.30
CA SER A 69 -0.63 -9.08 12.61
C SER A 69 -1.96 -9.47 13.26
N GLN A 70 -3.01 -9.66 12.45
CA GLN A 70 -4.31 -10.13 12.93
C GLN A 70 -4.23 -11.53 13.52
N ILE A 71 -3.53 -12.45 12.86
CA ILE A 71 -3.35 -13.83 13.35
C ILE A 71 -2.54 -13.86 14.62
N ILE A 72 -1.39 -13.18 14.66
CA ILE A 72 -0.56 -13.08 15.86
C ILE A 72 -1.39 -12.59 17.05
N ALA A 73 -2.17 -11.53 16.86
CA ALA A 73 -3.04 -11.00 17.92
C ALA A 73 -4.11 -12.01 18.35
N SER A 74 -4.72 -12.72 17.40
CA SER A 74 -5.74 -13.73 17.68
C SER A 74 -5.18 -14.93 18.45
N ASP A 75 -4.00 -15.41 18.08
CA ASP A 75 -3.34 -16.54 18.75
C ASP A 75 -2.91 -16.18 20.18
N ILE A 76 -2.35 -15.00 20.38
CA ILE A 76 -2.06 -14.49 21.73
C ILE A 76 -3.34 -14.40 22.58
N ALA A 77 -4.45 -13.94 22.01
CA ALA A 77 -5.71 -13.86 22.72
C ALA A 77 -6.24 -15.23 23.13
N ARG A 78 -6.14 -16.25 22.27
CA ARG A 78 -6.59 -17.61 22.51
C ARG A 78 -5.70 -18.35 23.51
N GLU A 79 -4.39 -18.28 23.31
CA GLU A 79 -3.41 -19.05 24.11
C GLU A 79 -3.13 -18.43 25.48
N LYS A 80 -3.26 -17.10 25.58
CA LYS A 80 -2.90 -16.36 26.80
C LYS A 80 -4.07 -15.51 27.32
N SER A 81 -4.25 -14.33 26.75
CA SER A 81 -5.40 -13.45 27.03
C SER A 81 -5.33 -12.19 26.15
N PRO A 82 -6.46 -11.47 25.92
CA PRO A 82 -6.44 -10.18 25.21
C PRO A 82 -5.45 -9.15 25.78
N LYS A 83 -5.27 -9.15 27.11
CA LYS A 83 -4.33 -8.23 27.78
C LYS A 83 -2.85 -8.42 27.34
N ARG A 84 -2.51 -9.60 26.82
CA ARG A 84 -1.16 -9.96 26.40
C ARG A 84 -0.85 -9.57 24.93
N ILE A 85 -1.85 -9.18 24.15
CA ILE A 85 -1.66 -8.71 22.76
C ILE A 85 -0.75 -7.47 22.72
N GLY A 86 -0.86 -6.60 23.72
CA GLY A 86 -0.11 -5.36 23.80
C GLY A 86 -0.80 -4.20 23.03
N PRO A 87 -0.24 -2.98 23.11
CA PRO A 87 -0.93 -1.76 22.68
C PRO A 87 -0.82 -1.46 21.16
N TYR A 88 -0.03 -2.23 20.41
CA TYR A 88 0.33 -1.88 19.03
C TYR A 88 -0.46 -2.67 17.95
N ALA A 89 -1.26 -3.65 18.33
CA ALA A 89 -1.95 -4.52 17.36
C ALA A 89 -2.97 -3.75 16.53
N VAL A 90 -3.73 -2.82 17.13
CA VAL A 90 -4.74 -2.04 16.43
C VAL A 90 -4.13 -1.23 15.28
N THR A 91 -3.02 -0.54 15.51
CA THR A 91 -2.36 0.28 14.49
C THR A 91 -1.83 -0.55 13.32
N LYS A 92 -1.51 -1.82 13.55
CA LYS A 92 -1.02 -2.75 12.54
C LYS A 92 -2.14 -3.38 11.70
N THR A 93 -3.34 -3.51 12.27
CA THR A 93 -4.45 -4.27 11.65
C THR A 93 -5.57 -3.40 11.12
N MET A 94 -5.63 -2.12 11.50
CA MET A 94 -6.67 -1.21 11.00
C MET A 94 -6.53 -0.96 9.50
N GLY A 95 -7.65 -0.79 8.77
CA GLY A 95 -7.66 -0.55 7.33
C GLY A 95 -6.91 0.73 6.90
N SER A 96 -6.76 1.70 7.81
CA SER A 96 -6.01 2.93 7.58
C SER A 96 -4.54 2.87 8.04
N THR A 97 -3.98 1.68 8.26
CA THR A 97 -2.62 1.53 8.81
C THR A 97 -1.58 2.31 8.00
N VAL A 98 -1.65 2.27 6.67
CA VAL A 98 -0.67 2.93 5.80
C VAL A 98 -0.73 4.45 5.96
N SER A 99 -1.89 5.08 5.74
CA SER A 99 -2.02 6.54 5.82
C SER A 99 -1.75 7.07 7.23
N ALA A 100 -2.23 6.37 8.27
CA ALA A 100 -2.04 6.78 9.66
C ALA A 100 -0.56 6.78 10.06
N ILE A 101 0.18 5.74 9.68
CA ILE A 101 1.62 5.64 9.94
C ILE A 101 2.39 6.73 9.19
N LEU A 102 2.12 6.90 7.89
CA LEU A 102 2.75 7.95 7.09
C LEU A 102 2.48 9.34 7.66
N GLY A 103 1.22 9.64 7.98
CA GLY A 103 0.83 10.94 8.54
C GLY A 103 1.55 11.28 9.83
N THR A 104 1.67 10.29 10.72
CA THR A 104 2.36 10.47 12.02
C THR A 104 3.88 10.56 11.83
N ALA A 105 4.46 9.67 11.03
CA ALA A 105 5.91 9.61 10.83
C ALA A 105 6.46 10.84 10.09
N LEU A 106 5.73 11.33 9.11
CA LEU A 106 6.08 12.48 8.27
C LEU A 106 5.52 13.81 8.80
N LYS A 107 4.74 13.78 9.90
CA LYS A 107 4.10 14.95 10.55
C LYS A 107 3.17 15.74 9.63
N ILE A 108 2.52 15.08 8.69
CA ILE A 108 1.64 15.71 7.71
C ILE A 108 0.42 16.34 8.37
N LYS A 109 0.07 17.55 7.95
CA LYS A 109 -0.99 18.37 8.54
C LYS A 109 -2.23 18.53 7.64
N GLY A 110 -2.14 18.21 6.36
CA GLY A 110 -3.27 18.21 5.44
C GLY A 110 -4.17 17.00 5.61
N VAL A 111 -4.95 16.67 4.59
CA VAL A 111 -5.83 15.49 4.62
C VAL A 111 -5.01 14.21 4.85
N ASN A 112 -5.55 13.28 5.65
CA ASN A 112 -4.90 12.02 5.93
C ASN A 112 -5.94 10.92 6.12
N TYR A 113 -6.10 10.07 5.11
CA TYR A 113 -6.99 8.91 5.15
C TYR A 113 -6.60 7.86 4.11
N SER A 114 -7.17 6.67 4.27
CA SER A 114 -7.03 5.57 3.31
C SER A 114 -8.32 5.37 2.54
N ILE A 115 -8.17 4.98 1.27
CA ILE A 115 -9.20 4.29 0.49
C ILE A 115 -8.80 2.81 0.50
N SER A 116 -9.78 1.91 0.53
CA SER A 116 -9.57 0.48 0.38
C SER A 116 -10.57 -0.07 -0.63
N SER A 117 -10.06 -0.59 -1.73
CA SER A 117 -10.82 -1.15 -2.85
C SER A 117 -10.06 -2.34 -3.47
N ALA A 118 -9.60 -3.25 -2.58
CA ALA A 118 -8.84 -4.44 -2.96
C ALA A 118 -7.65 -4.10 -3.88
N CYS A 119 -7.51 -4.79 -5.02
CA CYS A 119 -6.41 -4.60 -5.97
C CYS A 119 -6.38 -3.20 -6.62
N SER A 120 -7.50 -2.45 -6.61
CA SER A 120 -7.60 -1.10 -7.16
C SER A 120 -7.25 0.01 -6.15
N THR A 121 -6.93 -0.34 -4.92
CA THR A 121 -6.72 0.60 -3.80
C THR A 121 -5.75 1.73 -4.15
N SER A 122 -4.54 1.41 -4.61
CA SER A 122 -3.53 2.45 -4.90
C SER A 122 -3.92 3.32 -6.09
N ALA A 123 -4.57 2.76 -7.12
CA ALA A 123 -5.07 3.53 -8.26
C ALA A 123 -6.16 4.54 -7.81
N HIS A 124 -7.09 4.11 -6.96
CA HIS A 124 -8.11 5.00 -6.39
C HIS A 124 -7.50 6.05 -5.45
N CYS A 125 -6.49 5.70 -4.66
CA CYS A 125 -5.76 6.68 -3.84
C CYS A 125 -5.11 7.76 -4.70
N ILE A 126 -4.43 7.38 -5.79
CA ILE A 126 -3.78 8.31 -6.71
C ILE A 126 -4.80 9.18 -7.44
N GLY A 127 -5.88 8.58 -7.96
CA GLY A 127 -6.92 9.32 -8.65
C GLY A 127 -7.63 10.33 -7.75
N HIS A 128 -8.00 9.92 -6.54
CA HIS A 128 -8.62 10.82 -5.58
C HIS A 128 -7.67 11.93 -5.09
N ALA A 129 -6.37 11.64 -4.97
CA ALA A 129 -5.37 12.66 -4.68
C ALA A 129 -5.32 13.73 -5.77
N ALA A 130 -5.42 13.35 -7.05
CA ALA A 130 -5.52 14.29 -8.15
C ALA A 130 -6.78 15.17 -8.05
N GLU A 131 -7.94 14.60 -7.70
CA GLU A 131 -9.18 15.35 -7.48
C GLU A 131 -9.06 16.36 -6.33
N LEU A 132 -8.35 16.01 -5.24
CA LEU A 132 -8.08 16.94 -4.14
C LEU A 132 -7.22 18.13 -4.58
N ILE A 133 -6.23 17.90 -5.44
CA ILE A 133 -5.38 18.95 -6.01
C ILE A 133 -6.18 19.80 -6.99
N GLN A 134 -6.90 19.18 -7.93
CA GLN A 134 -7.75 19.87 -8.91
C GLN A 134 -8.81 20.78 -8.24
N SER A 135 -9.34 20.34 -7.10
CA SER A 135 -10.32 21.13 -6.33
C SER A 135 -9.68 22.20 -5.43
N GLY A 136 -8.36 22.34 -5.44
CA GLY A 136 -7.62 23.32 -4.61
C GLY A 136 -7.62 22.99 -3.10
N LYS A 137 -8.04 21.79 -2.71
CA LYS A 137 -8.03 21.36 -1.30
C LYS A 137 -6.62 21.11 -0.79
N GLN A 138 -5.77 20.54 -1.64
CA GLN A 138 -4.37 20.28 -1.38
C GLN A 138 -3.52 20.79 -2.54
N ASP A 139 -2.26 21.12 -2.28
CA ASP A 139 -1.28 21.46 -3.30
C ASP A 139 -0.34 20.28 -3.54
N ILE A 140 -0.10 19.46 -2.51
CA ILE A 140 0.72 18.25 -2.55
C ILE A 140 -0.05 17.11 -1.91
N VAL A 141 -0.01 15.93 -2.53
CA VAL A 141 -0.56 14.70 -1.93
C VAL A 141 0.42 13.54 -2.14
N ILE A 142 0.82 12.92 -1.03
CA ILE A 142 1.54 11.64 -1.01
C ILE A 142 0.51 10.55 -1.22
N ALA A 143 0.55 9.84 -2.36
CA ALA A 143 -0.51 8.93 -2.76
C ALA A 143 0.02 7.58 -3.22
N GLY A 144 -0.76 6.52 -2.99
CA GLY A 144 -0.41 5.17 -3.42
C GLY A 144 -0.94 4.08 -2.53
N GLY A 145 -0.20 2.97 -2.43
CA GLY A 145 -0.62 1.84 -1.61
C GLY A 145 0.52 0.91 -1.25
N ALA A 146 0.22 0.02 -0.31
CA ALA A 146 1.15 -0.99 0.16
C ALA A 146 0.41 -2.26 0.58
N GLU A 147 1.03 -3.41 0.33
CA GLU A 147 0.47 -4.71 0.67
C GLU A 147 1.45 -5.57 1.45
N ASP A 148 0.88 -6.42 2.29
CA ASP A 148 1.58 -7.43 3.09
C ASP A 148 1.47 -8.80 2.39
N GLU A 149 2.58 -9.54 2.31
CA GLU A 149 2.57 -10.92 1.85
C GLU A 149 2.58 -11.85 3.07
N HIS A 150 1.57 -12.70 3.17
CA HIS A 150 1.48 -13.68 4.25
C HIS A 150 0.71 -14.93 3.78
N TRP A 151 1.12 -16.11 4.26
CA TRP A 151 0.53 -17.39 3.85
C TRP A 151 -0.99 -17.47 4.03
N THR A 152 -1.57 -16.71 4.95
CA THR A 152 -3.01 -16.73 5.19
C THR A 152 -3.82 -16.06 4.10
N SER A 153 -3.35 -14.93 3.57
CA SER A 153 -3.94 -14.34 2.36
C SER A 153 -3.72 -15.22 1.15
N SER A 154 -2.49 -15.78 1.00
CA SER A 154 -2.19 -16.76 -0.05
C SER A 154 -3.14 -17.96 -0.01
N SER A 155 -3.46 -18.50 1.17
CA SER A 155 -4.37 -19.66 1.29
C SER A 155 -5.79 -19.36 0.80
N MET A 156 -6.29 -18.14 1.03
CA MET A 156 -7.61 -17.72 0.55
C MET A 156 -7.64 -17.65 -0.98
N PHE A 157 -6.64 -17.03 -1.59
CA PHE A 157 -6.54 -16.93 -3.05
C PHE A 157 -6.22 -18.29 -3.71
N ASP A 158 -5.44 -19.15 -3.06
CA ASP A 158 -5.19 -20.51 -3.54
C ASP A 158 -6.48 -21.34 -3.52
N SER A 159 -7.31 -21.19 -2.48
CA SER A 159 -8.59 -21.89 -2.39
C SER A 159 -9.57 -21.49 -3.51
N MET A 160 -9.52 -20.23 -3.96
CA MET A 160 -10.28 -19.74 -5.12
C MET A 160 -9.76 -20.27 -6.47
N GLY A 161 -8.53 -20.80 -6.52
CA GLY A 161 -7.86 -21.13 -7.79
C GLY A 161 -7.33 -19.89 -8.53
N ALA A 162 -7.10 -18.79 -7.83
CA ALA A 162 -6.69 -17.52 -8.42
C ALA A 162 -5.17 -17.39 -8.62
N LEU A 163 -4.37 -18.23 -7.95
CA LEU A 163 -2.92 -18.17 -8.01
C LEU A 163 -2.35 -19.05 -9.15
N SER A 164 -1.27 -18.58 -9.76
CA SER A 164 -0.50 -19.38 -10.73
C SER A 164 0.03 -20.65 -10.05
N SER A 165 -0.22 -21.81 -10.64
CA SER A 165 0.20 -23.11 -10.11
C SER A 165 0.94 -23.98 -11.12
N SER A 166 0.82 -23.69 -12.42
CA SER A 166 1.52 -24.44 -13.46
C SER A 166 3.03 -24.16 -13.54
N LYS A 167 3.47 -23.08 -12.90
CA LYS A 167 4.87 -22.60 -12.95
C LYS A 167 5.64 -22.80 -11.64
N ASN A 168 5.19 -23.70 -10.75
CA ASN A 168 5.84 -23.94 -9.46
C ASN A 168 7.35 -24.29 -9.56
N ASN A 169 7.77 -24.91 -10.67
CA ASN A 169 9.17 -25.26 -10.92
C ASN A 169 9.97 -24.18 -11.69
N LEU A 170 9.30 -23.09 -12.12
CA LEU A 170 9.88 -21.98 -12.87
C LEU A 170 9.31 -20.65 -12.35
N PRO A 171 9.55 -20.32 -11.07
CA PRO A 171 8.87 -19.23 -10.38
C PRO A 171 9.06 -17.86 -11.04
N GLU A 172 10.22 -17.61 -11.65
CA GLU A 172 10.54 -16.37 -12.37
C GLU A 172 9.67 -16.16 -13.63
N THR A 173 8.98 -17.19 -14.09
CA THR A 173 8.08 -17.13 -15.25
C THR A 173 6.60 -17.16 -14.87
N ALA A 174 6.28 -17.22 -13.58
CA ALA A 174 4.90 -17.39 -13.11
C ALA A 174 4.06 -16.10 -13.26
N SER A 175 4.62 -14.95 -12.90
CA SER A 175 3.96 -13.66 -13.11
C SER A 175 4.09 -13.24 -14.57
N ARG A 176 2.97 -13.24 -15.30
CA ARG A 176 2.93 -12.94 -16.74
C ARG A 176 1.63 -12.23 -17.14
N PRO A 177 1.42 -10.99 -16.67
CA PRO A 177 0.23 -10.22 -17.04
C PRO A 177 0.11 -10.08 -18.55
N PHE A 178 -1.12 -10.17 -19.07
CA PHE A 178 -1.48 -10.11 -20.50
C PHE A 178 -0.98 -11.27 -21.38
N ASP A 179 -0.17 -12.19 -20.85
CA ASP A 179 0.24 -13.38 -21.61
C ASP A 179 -0.96 -14.34 -21.79
N LYS A 180 -1.10 -14.93 -22.99
CA LYS A 180 -2.18 -15.89 -23.28
C LYS A 180 -2.07 -17.18 -22.45
N GLU A 181 -0.87 -17.53 -21.97
CA GLU A 181 -0.60 -18.73 -21.16
C GLU A 181 -0.58 -18.43 -19.65
N ARG A 182 -1.08 -17.27 -19.21
CA ARG A 182 -1.24 -16.97 -17.79
C ARG A 182 -2.26 -17.93 -17.17
N ASP A 183 -1.98 -18.35 -15.95
CA ASP A 183 -2.82 -19.31 -15.20
C ASP A 183 -3.19 -18.83 -13.79
N GLY A 184 -3.05 -17.55 -13.53
CA GLY A 184 -3.30 -16.93 -12.26
C GLY A 184 -2.25 -15.85 -11.93
N PHE A 185 -2.40 -15.21 -10.80
CA PHE A 185 -1.42 -14.23 -10.35
C PHE A 185 -0.45 -14.81 -9.32
N VAL A 186 0.63 -14.09 -9.03
CA VAL A 186 1.61 -14.41 -7.99
C VAL A 186 1.42 -13.45 -6.83
N ILE A 187 1.07 -13.98 -5.66
CA ILE A 187 0.91 -13.16 -4.45
C ILE A 187 2.24 -12.53 -4.06
N SER A 188 2.24 -11.26 -3.68
CA SER A 188 3.45 -10.55 -3.26
C SER A 188 3.14 -9.45 -2.26
N GLY A 189 4.17 -9.03 -1.52
CA GLY A 189 4.16 -7.79 -0.76
C GLY A 189 4.81 -6.64 -1.54
N GLY A 190 4.66 -5.42 -1.03
CA GLY A 190 5.30 -4.24 -1.61
C GLY A 190 4.60 -2.93 -1.33
N ALA A 191 5.18 -1.87 -1.87
CA ALA A 191 4.58 -0.54 -1.86
C ALA A 191 4.98 0.26 -3.09
N GLY A 192 4.05 1.11 -3.54
CA GLY A 192 4.29 2.13 -4.55
C GLY A 192 3.67 3.45 -4.10
N ILE A 193 4.50 4.48 -3.99
CA ILE A 193 4.09 5.83 -3.58
C ILE A 193 4.54 6.84 -4.63
N VAL A 194 3.65 7.75 -4.96
CA VAL A 194 3.91 8.89 -5.83
C VAL A 194 3.63 10.20 -5.08
N ILE A 195 4.38 11.24 -5.43
CA ILE A 195 4.08 12.61 -5.01
C ILE A 195 3.29 13.25 -6.15
N LEU A 196 2.03 13.57 -5.88
CA LEU A 196 1.23 14.42 -6.75
C LEU A 196 1.31 15.86 -6.26
N GLU A 197 1.45 16.78 -7.20
CA GLU A 197 1.66 18.20 -6.90
C GLU A 197 0.92 19.05 -7.93
N SER A 198 0.33 20.17 -7.49
CA SER A 198 -0.24 21.11 -8.45
C SER A 198 0.86 21.69 -9.34
N GLU A 199 0.53 21.89 -10.62
CA GLU A 199 1.49 22.41 -11.60
C GLU A 199 2.05 23.77 -11.18
N GLU A 200 1.21 24.62 -10.60
CA GLU A 200 1.60 25.94 -10.10
C GLU A 200 2.66 25.83 -8.98
N HIS A 201 2.40 24.98 -7.99
CA HIS A 201 3.32 24.77 -6.87
C HIS A 201 4.65 24.17 -7.35
N ALA A 202 4.59 23.16 -8.21
CA ALA A 202 5.78 22.50 -8.78
C ALA A 202 6.65 23.48 -9.58
N LYS A 203 6.05 24.35 -10.40
CA LYS A 203 6.76 25.39 -11.15
C LYS A 203 7.40 26.43 -10.24
N ASN A 204 6.67 26.89 -9.20
CA ASN A 204 7.15 27.91 -8.26
C ASN A 204 8.41 27.49 -7.52
N ARG A 205 8.55 26.18 -7.20
CA ARG A 205 9.75 25.64 -6.57
C ARG A 205 10.78 25.04 -7.54
N ASN A 206 10.56 25.16 -8.87
CA ASN A 206 11.38 24.56 -9.92
C ASN A 206 11.55 23.03 -9.78
N ALA A 207 10.47 22.34 -9.48
CA ALA A 207 10.46 20.89 -9.33
C ALA A 207 10.84 20.15 -10.62
N SER A 208 11.49 19.01 -10.49
CA SER A 208 11.70 18.08 -11.61
C SER A 208 10.43 17.28 -11.85
N ILE A 209 9.59 17.72 -12.78
CA ILE A 209 8.33 17.06 -13.13
C ILE A 209 8.64 15.83 -13.99
N LEU A 210 8.27 14.63 -13.52
CA LEU A 210 8.50 13.37 -14.23
C LEU A 210 7.39 13.06 -15.24
N ALA A 211 6.16 13.40 -14.91
CA ALA A 211 4.98 13.17 -15.76
C ALA A 211 3.82 14.07 -15.34
N GLU A 212 2.84 14.21 -16.20
CA GLU A 212 1.57 14.88 -15.94
C GLU A 212 0.45 13.84 -15.84
N LEU A 213 -0.36 13.89 -14.76
CA LEU A 213 -1.56 13.08 -14.62
C LEU A 213 -2.72 13.82 -15.30
N THR A 214 -3.03 13.43 -16.53
CA THR A 214 -3.99 14.12 -17.39
C THR A 214 -5.44 13.67 -17.19
N GLY A 215 -5.66 12.56 -16.52
CA GLY A 215 -7.02 12.07 -16.28
C GLY A 215 -7.09 10.87 -15.36
N TYR A 216 -8.23 10.74 -14.72
CA TYR A 216 -8.60 9.61 -13.86
C TYR A 216 -10.09 9.32 -14.01
N PHE A 217 -10.44 8.07 -14.01
CA PHE A 217 -11.83 7.63 -13.96
C PHE A 217 -11.96 6.29 -13.25
N ALA A 218 -13.04 6.09 -12.51
CA ALA A 218 -13.39 4.85 -11.87
C ALA A 218 -14.87 4.55 -12.05
N ASN A 219 -15.20 3.29 -12.32
CA ASN A 219 -16.57 2.80 -12.43
C ASN A 219 -16.67 1.37 -11.86
N SER A 220 -17.89 0.88 -11.73
CA SER A 220 -18.20 -0.50 -11.36
C SER A 220 -18.97 -1.15 -12.50
N ASP A 221 -18.72 -2.44 -12.76
CA ASP A 221 -19.53 -3.24 -13.66
C ASP A 221 -20.88 -3.64 -13.03
N GLY A 222 -20.95 -3.65 -11.70
CA GLY A 222 -22.15 -4.00 -10.94
C GLY A 222 -22.59 -5.46 -11.10
N TYR A 223 -21.71 -6.33 -11.62
CA TYR A 223 -22.04 -7.68 -12.01
C TYR A 223 -21.43 -8.75 -11.08
N ASP A 224 -20.12 -8.74 -10.85
CA ASP A 224 -19.43 -9.76 -10.07
C ASP A 224 -18.46 -9.14 -9.04
N LEU A 225 -18.24 -9.87 -7.95
CA LEU A 225 -17.25 -9.50 -6.92
C LEU A 225 -15.82 -9.89 -7.31
N SER A 226 -15.64 -10.74 -8.30
CA SER A 226 -14.34 -11.24 -8.74
C SER A 226 -14.09 -10.93 -10.21
N LEU A 227 -13.00 -10.24 -10.50
CA LEU A 227 -12.51 -9.96 -11.85
C LEU A 227 -11.65 -11.09 -12.44
N ILE A 228 -11.62 -12.25 -11.80
CA ILE A 228 -10.78 -13.38 -12.18
C ILE A 228 -11.11 -13.92 -13.59
N HIS A 229 -12.28 -13.59 -14.11
CA HIS A 229 -12.77 -14.06 -15.42
C HIS A 229 -12.61 -13.01 -16.55
N ILE A 230 -11.94 -11.89 -16.27
CA ILE A 230 -11.64 -10.87 -17.29
C ILE A 230 -10.33 -11.18 -17.99
#